data_ff957ba4bfb13d00669aad9e0af11700
#
_entry.id   ff957ba4bfb13d00669aad9e0af11700
#
_cell.length_a   1.000
_cell.length_b   1.000
_cell.length_c   1.000
_cell.angle_alpha   90.00
_cell.angle_beta   90.00
_cell.angle_gamma   90.00
#
_symmetry.space_group_name_H-M   'P 1'
#
loop_
_entity.id
_entity.type
_entity.pdbx_description
1 polymer ?
#
loop_
_entity_poly.entity_id
_entity_poly.type
_entity_poly.pdbx_seq_one_letter_code
_entity_poly.pdbx_strand_id
1 'polypeptide(L)'
;MKDRELTRLLQAHPEEGLEAAMLEYAPLVKGILCRILPQNPCDREECMADVFVALWRSAAKLEATCTPLRPWLAVAARNRAIDCYNALRRRETVTLDDGLAETLGELAEFDRATTEATDLVGALVAAMAPPDRDIFLR
;
A
#
# COMPACT_ATOMS: atom_id res chain seq x y z
N MET A 1 -15.68 -11.00 -1.67
CA MET A 1 -16.01 -10.50 -0.31
C MET A 1 -16.09 -8.97 -0.36
N LYS A 2 -17.09 -8.40 0.27
CA LYS A 2 -17.22 -6.94 0.33
C LYS A 2 -16.20 -6.36 1.31
N ASP A 3 -15.75 -5.14 1.06
CA ASP A 3 -14.74 -4.47 1.89
C ASP A 3 -15.13 -4.42 3.36
N ARG A 4 -16.40 -4.12 3.63
CA ARG A 4 -16.91 -4.06 5.01
C ARG A 4 -16.86 -5.41 5.72
N GLU A 5 -17.17 -6.49 5.03
CA GLU A 5 -17.04 -7.84 5.58
C GLU A 5 -15.59 -8.17 5.88
N LEU A 6 -14.69 -7.78 4.98
CA LEU A 6 -13.26 -7.99 5.14
C LEU A 6 -12.70 -7.23 6.32
N THR A 7 -13.07 -5.96 6.48
CA THR A 7 -12.61 -5.16 7.64
C THR A 7 -13.13 -5.70 8.95
N ARG A 8 -14.37 -6.20 8.97
CA ARG A 8 -14.93 -6.86 10.16
C ARG A 8 -14.19 -8.16 10.48
N LEU A 9 -13.88 -8.95 9.47
CA LEU A 9 -13.14 -10.20 9.63
C LEU A 9 -11.74 -9.93 10.18
N LEU A 10 -11.07 -8.91 9.68
CA LEU A 10 -9.75 -8.50 10.18
C LEU A 10 -9.77 -8.13 11.66
N GLN A 11 -10.85 -7.53 12.14
CA GLN A 11 -10.99 -7.15 13.53
C GLN A 11 -11.33 -8.35 14.42
N ALA A 12 -12.23 -9.21 13.96
CA ALA A 12 -12.72 -10.36 14.73
C ALA A 12 -11.75 -11.54 14.70
N HIS A 13 -11.20 -11.83 13.52
CA HIS A 13 -10.31 -12.96 13.28
C HIS A 13 -9.12 -12.50 12.40
N PRO A 14 -8.09 -11.88 13.01
CA PRO A 14 -7.00 -11.25 12.23
C PRO A 14 -6.31 -12.19 11.24
N GLU A 15 -6.05 -13.43 11.62
CA GLU A 15 -5.38 -14.39 10.74
C GLU A 15 -6.23 -14.71 9.51
N GLU A 16 -7.50 -15.02 9.71
CA GLU A 16 -8.43 -15.30 8.62
C GLU A 16 -8.66 -14.07 7.74
N GLY A 17 -8.78 -12.90 8.38
CA GLY A 17 -8.95 -11.64 7.69
C GLY A 17 -7.75 -11.29 6.82
N LEU A 18 -6.54 -11.47 7.34
CA LEU A 18 -5.32 -11.23 6.56
C LEU A 18 -5.21 -12.20 5.38
N GLU A 19 -5.51 -13.47 5.60
CA GLU A 19 -5.52 -14.46 4.53
C GLU A 19 -6.52 -14.09 3.42
N ALA A 20 -7.73 -13.71 3.80
CA ALA A 20 -8.76 -13.30 2.85
C ALA A 20 -8.35 -12.03 2.08
N ALA A 21 -7.77 -11.06 2.78
CA ALA A 21 -7.28 -9.83 2.17
C ALA A 21 -6.15 -10.10 1.17
N MET A 22 -5.23 -10.97 1.53
CA MET A 22 -4.13 -11.35 0.65
C MET A 22 -4.63 -12.06 -0.60
N LEU A 23 -5.60 -12.98 -0.47
CA LEU A 23 -6.20 -13.66 -1.62
C LEU A 23 -6.87 -12.67 -2.56
N GLU A 24 -7.56 -11.68 -2.03
CA GLU A 24 -8.31 -10.69 -2.81
C GLU A 24 -7.40 -9.64 -3.46
N TYR A 25 -6.45 -9.12 -2.71
CA TYR A 25 -5.68 -7.92 -3.10
C TYR A 25 -4.19 -8.15 -3.33
N ALA A 26 -3.64 -9.34 -3.09
CA ALA A 26 -2.22 -9.59 -3.33
C ALA A 26 -1.78 -9.28 -4.77
N PRO A 27 -2.56 -9.61 -5.83
CA PRO A 27 -2.16 -9.26 -7.19
C PRO A 27 -2.00 -7.75 -7.40
N LEU A 28 -2.88 -6.94 -6.83
CA LEU A 28 -2.78 -5.48 -6.91
C LEU A 28 -1.51 -4.96 -6.22
N VAL A 29 -1.30 -5.36 -4.98
CA VAL A 29 -0.14 -4.94 -4.18
C VAL A 29 1.15 -5.41 -4.84
N LYS A 30 1.21 -6.68 -5.23
CA LYS A 30 2.37 -7.26 -5.91
C LYS A 30 2.70 -6.52 -7.20
N GLY A 31 1.70 -6.17 -8.00
CA GLY A 31 1.90 -5.44 -9.24
C GLY A 31 2.58 -4.09 -9.02
N ILE A 32 2.14 -3.37 -8.00
CA ILE A 32 2.73 -2.06 -7.65
C ILE A 32 4.15 -2.23 -7.13
N LEU A 33 4.37 -3.19 -6.23
CA LEU A 33 5.70 -3.44 -5.67
C LEU A 33 6.70 -3.89 -6.74
N CYS A 34 6.27 -4.73 -7.68
CA CYS A 34 7.14 -5.20 -8.76
C CYS A 34 7.56 -4.07 -9.70
N ARG A 35 6.72 -3.05 -9.89
CA ARG A 35 7.06 -1.90 -10.72
C ARG A 35 8.12 -1.01 -10.08
N ILE A 36 8.07 -0.83 -8.76
CA ILE A 36 8.99 0.05 -8.04
C ILE A 36 10.25 -0.68 -7.61
N LEU A 37 10.14 -1.96 -7.25
CA LEU A 37 11.24 -2.79 -6.76
C LEU A 37 11.43 -4.03 -7.63
N PRO A 38 11.76 -3.88 -8.93
CA PRO A 38 11.78 -5.01 -9.87
C PRO A 38 12.90 -6.02 -9.58
N GLN A 39 13.99 -5.59 -8.95
CA GLN A 39 15.17 -6.43 -8.73
C GLN A 39 15.40 -6.81 -7.26
N ASN A 40 14.41 -6.57 -6.40
CA ASN A 40 14.55 -6.77 -4.97
C ASN A 40 13.41 -7.63 -4.41
N PRO A 41 13.38 -8.94 -4.73
CA PRO A 41 12.25 -9.80 -4.33
C PRO A 41 12.06 -9.91 -2.82
N CYS A 42 13.13 -9.96 -2.03
CA CYS A 42 13.03 -10.00 -0.58
C CYS A 42 12.41 -8.73 -0.01
N ASP A 43 12.80 -7.58 -0.56
CA ASP A 43 12.24 -6.29 -0.14
C ASP A 43 10.78 -6.16 -0.53
N ARG A 44 10.40 -6.70 -1.70
CA ARG A 44 8.99 -6.73 -2.10
C ARG A 44 8.14 -7.54 -1.13
N GLU A 45 8.61 -8.71 -0.73
CA GLU A 45 7.89 -9.55 0.23
C GLU A 45 7.72 -8.86 1.57
N GLU A 46 8.76 -8.21 2.05
CA GLU A 46 8.73 -7.43 3.28
C GLU A 46 7.75 -6.27 3.18
N CYS A 47 7.79 -5.51 2.08
CA CYS A 47 6.84 -4.43 1.83
C CYS A 47 5.40 -4.93 1.76
N MET A 48 5.17 -6.07 1.12
CA MET A 48 3.84 -6.67 1.05
C MET A 48 3.31 -7.01 2.45
N ALA A 49 4.13 -7.64 3.28
CA ALA A 49 3.75 -7.94 4.66
C ALA A 49 3.42 -6.66 5.45
N ASP A 50 4.23 -5.62 5.30
CA ASP A 50 4.00 -4.32 5.95
C ASP A 50 2.68 -3.69 5.53
N VAL A 51 2.34 -3.76 4.24
CA VAL A 51 1.09 -3.20 3.71
C VAL A 51 -0.12 -3.91 4.32
N PHE A 52 -0.10 -5.24 4.38
CA PHE A 52 -1.21 -6.00 4.95
C PHE A 52 -1.32 -5.88 6.47
N VAL A 53 -0.21 -5.74 7.17
CA VAL A 53 -0.22 -5.43 8.60
C VAL A 53 -0.82 -4.04 8.84
N ALA A 54 -0.47 -3.07 8.02
CA ALA A 54 -1.06 -1.73 8.08
C ALA A 54 -2.58 -1.77 7.84
N LEU A 55 -3.03 -2.60 6.89
CA LEU A 55 -4.46 -2.82 6.65
C LEU A 55 -5.15 -3.36 7.92
N TRP A 56 -4.58 -4.37 8.54
CA TRP A 56 -5.11 -4.94 9.77
C TRP A 56 -5.20 -3.89 10.89
N ARG A 57 -4.16 -3.12 11.10
CA ARG A 57 -4.13 -2.07 12.12
C ARG A 57 -5.14 -0.96 11.87
N SER A 58 -5.43 -0.69 10.61
CA SER A 58 -6.35 0.37 10.21
C SER A 58 -7.78 -0.10 9.99
N ALA A 59 -8.06 -1.40 10.15
CA ALA A 59 -9.35 -1.99 9.79
C ALA A 59 -10.53 -1.30 10.49
N ALA A 60 -10.42 -0.99 11.77
CA ALA A 60 -11.49 -0.33 12.53
C ALA A 60 -11.80 1.06 11.96
N LYS A 61 -10.78 1.84 11.64
CA LYS A 61 -10.94 3.18 11.04
C LYS A 61 -11.52 3.08 9.64
N LEU A 62 -11.06 2.13 8.86
CA LEU A 62 -11.53 1.92 7.49
C LEU A 62 -13.00 1.51 7.47
N GLU A 63 -13.42 0.67 8.39
CA GLU A 63 -14.84 0.32 8.55
C GLU A 63 -15.68 1.53 8.95
N ALA A 64 -15.23 2.29 9.94
CA ALA A 64 -15.94 3.46 10.44
C ALA A 64 -16.14 4.54 9.38
N THR A 65 -15.16 4.71 8.49
CA THR A 65 -15.20 5.72 7.43
C THR A 65 -15.74 5.17 6.11
N CYS A 66 -16.06 3.87 6.04
CA CYS A 66 -16.49 3.19 4.81
C CYS A 66 -15.51 3.39 3.65
N THR A 67 -14.21 3.42 3.94
CA THR A 67 -13.17 3.65 2.94
C THR A 67 -13.03 2.45 2.02
N PRO A 68 -13.01 2.65 0.68
CA PRO A 68 -12.74 1.56 -0.26
C PRO A 68 -11.32 1.02 -0.04
N LEU A 69 -11.18 -0.31 0.02
CA LEU A 69 -9.89 -0.94 0.33
C LEU A 69 -8.92 -0.93 -0.85
N ARG A 70 -9.43 -1.09 -2.07
CA ARG A 70 -8.59 -1.17 -3.26
C ARG A 70 -7.71 0.08 -3.45
N PRO A 71 -8.26 1.30 -3.52
CA PRO A 71 -7.44 2.50 -3.64
C PRO A 71 -6.57 2.75 -2.40
N TRP A 72 -7.07 2.43 -1.21
CA TRP A 72 -6.29 2.56 0.02
C TRP A 72 -5.03 1.69 -0.02
N LEU A 73 -5.19 0.43 -0.43
CA LEU A 73 -4.07 -0.50 -0.57
C LEU A 73 -3.10 -0.07 -1.67
N ALA A 74 -3.60 0.48 -2.77
CA ALA A 74 -2.76 0.99 -3.84
C ALA A 74 -1.85 2.12 -3.35
N VAL A 75 -2.40 3.07 -2.59
CA VAL A 75 -1.62 4.18 -2.01
C VAL A 75 -0.62 3.66 -0.97
N ALA A 76 -1.05 2.76 -0.10
CA ALA A 76 -0.18 2.18 0.92
C ALA A 76 0.99 1.41 0.30
N ALA A 77 0.74 0.60 -0.71
CA ALA A 77 1.76 -0.16 -1.41
C ALA A 77 2.76 0.76 -2.11
N ARG A 78 2.27 1.76 -2.81
CA ARG A 78 3.10 2.75 -3.50
C ARG A 78 4.02 3.48 -2.51
N ASN A 79 3.45 4.00 -1.44
CA ASN A 79 4.21 4.76 -0.45
C ASN A 79 5.28 3.89 0.22
N ARG A 80 4.92 2.67 0.58
CA ARG A 80 5.87 1.74 1.21
C ARG A 80 6.99 1.35 0.26
N ALA A 81 6.68 1.11 -1.00
CA ALA A 81 7.67 0.76 -2.01
C ALA A 81 8.63 1.91 -2.28
N ILE A 82 8.13 3.13 -2.37
CA ILE A 82 8.95 4.33 -2.57
C ILE A 82 9.90 4.54 -1.38
N ASP A 83 9.40 4.38 -0.16
CA ASP A 83 10.23 4.47 1.04
C ASP A 83 11.35 3.43 1.03
N CYS A 84 11.03 2.20 0.67
CA CYS A 84 11.99 1.12 0.55
C CYS A 84 13.04 1.43 -0.52
N TYR A 85 12.60 1.88 -1.69
CA TYR A 85 13.47 2.29 -2.78
C TYR A 85 14.43 3.39 -2.34
N ASN A 86 13.94 4.41 -1.66
CA ASN A 86 14.77 5.50 -1.16
C ASN A 86 15.79 5.03 -0.13
N ALA A 87 15.41 4.08 0.73
CA ALA A 87 16.33 3.48 1.71
C ALA A 87 17.43 2.68 1.02
N LEU A 88 17.09 1.87 0.00
CA LEU A 88 18.06 1.13 -0.80
C LEU A 88 19.01 2.05 -1.54
N ARG A 89 18.49 3.11 -2.10
CA ARG A 89 19.27 4.11 -2.81
C ARG A 89 20.28 4.82 -1.91
N ARG A 90 19.93 5.06 -0.66
CA ARG A 90 20.85 5.65 0.33
C ARG A 90 21.95 4.68 0.73
N ARG A 91 21.70 3.37 0.75
CA ARG A 91 22.70 2.35 1.07
C ARG A 91 23.67 2.12 -0.09
N GLU A 92 23.15 2.18 -1.30
CA GLU A 92 23.90 1.98 -2.53
C GLU A 92 24.03 3.33 -3.23
N THR A 93 25.21 3.74 -3.58
CA THR A 93 25.44 4.96 -4.38
C THR A 93 25.06 4.69 -5.84
N VAL A 94 23.81 4.32 -6.07
CA VAL A 94 23.30 4.01 -7.40
C VAL A 94 22.56 5.21 -7.98
N THR A 95 22.89 5.56 -9.21
CA THR A 95 22.15 6.55 -9.98
C THR A 95 20.75 6.05 -10.32
N LEU A 96 19.79 6.96 -10.42
CA LEU A 96 18.44 6.65 -10.87
C LEU A 96 18.49 6.00 -12.25
N ASP A 97 17.90 4.82 -12.34
CA ASP A 97 17.71 4.11 -13.60
C ASP A 97 16.56 4.77 -14.36
N ASP A 98 16.73 4.94 -15.67
CA ASP A 98 15.69 5.48 -16.54
C ASP A 98 14.41 4.63 -16.50
N GLY A 99 14.54 3.32 -16.38
CA GLY A 99 13.41 2.41 -16.22
C GLY A 99 12.57 2.69 -14.98
N LEU A 100 13.21 3.15 -13.89
CA LEU A 100 12.50 3.52 -12.69
C LEU A 100 11.70 4.80 -12.88
N ALA A 101 12.25 5.79 -13.59
CA ALA A 101 11.54 7.03 -13.89
C ALA A 101 10.26 6.74 -14.69
N GLU A 102 10.33 5.84 -15.67
CA GLU A 102 9.15 5.38 -16.41
C GLU A 102 8.13 4.69 -15.49
N THR A 103 8.59 3.81 -14.61
CA THR A 103 7.74 3.11 -13.66
C THR A 103 6.99 4.07 -12.74
N LEU A 104 7.68 5.08 -12.23
CA LEU A 104 7.06 6.10 -11.40
C LEU A 104 6.06 6.94 -12.19
N GLY A 105 6.34 7.21 -13.47
CA GLY A 105 5.40 7.87 -14.38
C GLY A 105 4.14 7.05 -14.59
N GLU A 106 4.26 5.75 -14.83
CA GLU A 106 3.12 4.83 -14.95
C GLU A 106 2.26 4.81 -13.69
N LEU A 107 2.89 4.80 -12.51
CA LEU A 107 2.16 4.84 -11.25
C LEU A 107 1.43 6.17 -11.05
N ALA A 108 2.01 7.28 -11.49
CA ALA A 108 1.36 8.58 -11.44
C ALA A 108 0.12 8.60 -12.35
N GLU A 109 0.17 7.98 -13.53
CA GLU A 109 -0.98 7.82 -14.41
C GLU A 109 -2.05 6.93 -13.79
N PHE A 110 -1.66 5.84 -13.15
CA PHE A 110 -2.57 4.98 -12.42
C PHE A 110 -3.28 5.75 -11.30
N ASP A 111 -2.55 6.55 -10.53
CA ASP A 111 -3.12 7.40 -9.48
C ASP A 111 -4.14 8.40 -10.06
N ARG A 112 -3.86 8.97 -11.23
CA ARG A 112 -4.79 9.88 -11.90
C ARG A 112 -6.07 9.18 -12.36
N ALA A 113 -5.97 7.95 -12.85
CA ALA A 113 -7.12 7.17 -13.27
C ALA A 113 -8.06 6.82 -12.11
N THR A 114 -7.56 6.84 -10.87
CA THR A 114 -8.34 6.58 -9.67
C THR A 114 -8.52 7.83 -8.80
N THR A 115 -8.46 9.01 -9.41
CA THR A 115 -8.32 10.30 -8.75
C THR A 115 -9.32 10.55 -7.59
N GLU A 116 -10.61 10.33 -7.83
CA GLU A 116 -11.63 10.60 -6.79
C GLU A 116 -11.42 9.74 -5.55
N ALA A 117 -11.19 8.44 -5.74
CA ALA A 117 -10.93 7.52 -4.64
C ALA A 117 -9.59 7.81 -3.98
N THR A 118 -8.58 8.16 -4.78
CA THR A 118 -7.24 8.49 -4.29
C THR A 118 -7.24 9.76 -3.45
N ASP A 119 -7.96 10.79 -3.87
CA ASP A 119 -8.09 12.04 -3.12
C ASP A 119 -8.75 11.80 -1.76
N LEU A 120 -9.80 10.99 -1.73
CA LEU A 120 -10.48 10.62 -0.50
C LEU A 120 -9.54 9.85 0.44
N VAL A 121 -8.83 8.87 -0.08
CA VAL A 121 -7.85 8.08 0.69
C VAL A 121 -6.71 8.96 1.18
N GLY A 122 -6.20 9.86 0.34
CA GLY A 122 -5.17 10.82 0.71
C GLY A 122 -5.60 11.70 1.88
N ALA A 123 -6.83 12.21 1.84
CA ALA A 123 -7.38 13.02 2.92
C ALA A 123 -7.50 12.21 4.22
N LEU A 124 -7.92 10.95 4.13
CA LEU A 124 -8.03 10.06 5.29
C LEU A 124 -6.66 9.73 5.89
N VAL A 125 -5.67 9.46 5.06
CA VAL A 125 -4.29 9.21 5.51
C VAL A 125 -3.74 10.44 6.21
N ALA A 126 -3.98 11.64 5.66
CA ALA A 126 -3.55 12.90 6.27
C ALA A 126 -4.22 13.15 7.62
N ALA A 127 -5.45 12.66 7.82
CA ALA A 127 -6.20 12.81 9.06
C ALA A 127 -5.86 11.75 10.11
N MET A 128 -5.09 10.72 9.77
CA MET A 128 -4.70 9.67 10.72
C MET A 128 -3.81 10.20 11.83
N ALA A 129 -3.86 9.53 13.00
CA ALA A 129 -2.95 9.81 14.10
C ALA A 129 -1.48 9.62 13.65
N PRO A 130 -0.51 10.38 14.23
CA PRO A 130 0.89 10.32 13.78
C PRO A 130 1.49 8.93 13.65
N PRO A 131 1.30 7.96 14.56
CA PRO A 131 1.84 6.62 14.38
C PRO A 131 1.32 5.92 13.11
N ASP A 132 0.06 6.12 12.77
CA ASP A 132 -0.54 5.54 11.57
C ASP A 132 0.02 6.19 10.31
N ARG A 133 0.23 7.49 10.34
CA ARG A 133 0.85 8.22 9.23
C ARG A 133 2.27 7.74 8.96
N ASP A 134 3.04 7.49 10.00
CA ASP A 134 4.42 7.02 9.88
C ASP A 134 4.51 5.67 9.18
N ILE A 135 3.52 4.80 9.35
CA ILE A 135 3.44 3.51 8.65
C ILE A 135 3.33 3.72 7.13
N PHE A 136 2.62 4.74 6.68
CA PHE A 136 2.37 4.98 5.26
C PHE A 136 3.33 5.97 4.60
N LEU A 137 3.92 6.88 5.36
CA LEU A 137 4.70 7.99 4.82
C LEU A 137 6.21 7.80 4.91
N ARG A 138 6.67 6.72 5.49
CA ARG A 138 8.11 6.41 5.57
C ARG A 138 8.67 5.87 4.27
#